data_934634a6efeb909a8ca75a43fbf2fb47
#
_entry.id   934634a6efeb909a8ca75a43fbf2fb47
#
_cell.length_a   1.000
_cell.length_b   1.000
_cell.length_c   1.000
_cell.angle_alpha   90.00
_cell.angle_beta   90.00
_cell.angle_gamma   90.00
#
_symmetry.space_group_name_H-M   'P 1'
#
loop_
_entity.id
_entity.type
_entity.pdbx_description
1 polymer ?
#
loop_
_entity_poly.entity_id
_entity_poly.type
_entity_poly.pdbx_seq_one_letter_code
_entity_poly.pdbx_strand_id
1 'polypeptide(L)'
;MSELEPGVAKPRMNVESFNLDHRLVSAPYVRVADRKRLPGGDELVKYDVRFTQPNQAHLEMPAVHSIEHLTAELMRNHTNKLIDFSPMGCQTGFYALTLGLEPSQFMQILEATFRDILAAEQVPAANEVQCGWGANHSLEAAQQAVSQFLAQRAVWGQVMAQAAGEPEVLAAEAQTAADEIKALAAEAQAAATEPAN
;
A
#
# COMPACT_ATOMS: atom_id res chain seq x y z
N MET A 1 19.69 21.59 2.80
CA MET A 1 19.30 20.18 2.52
C MET A 1 20.49 19.56 1.80
N SER A 2 21.19 18.60 2.43
CA SER A 2 22.32 17.91 1.77
C SER A 2 21.74 16.93 0.74
N GLU A 3 21.96 17.21 -0.54
CA GLU A 3 21.71 16.24 -1.58
C GLU A 3 22.68 15.07 -1.39
N LEU A 4 22.15 13.84 -1.36
CA LEU A 4 22.98 12.64 -1.40
C LEU A 4 23.61 12.56 -2.79
N GLU A 5 24.92 12.60 -2.86
CA GLU A 5 25.67 12.46 -4.11
C GLU A 5 25.28 11.18 -4.86
N PRO A 6 25.12 11.22 -6.19
CA PRO A 6 24.83 10.05 -7.00
C PRO A 6 25.95 9.00 -6.84
N GLY A 7 25.58 7.77 -6.48
CA GLY A 7 26.53 6.65 -6.37
C GLY A 7 27.03 6.34 -4.97
N VAL A 8 26.69 7.11 -3.95
CA VAL A 8 26.96 6.75 -2.55
C VAL A 8 25.89 5.76 -2.06
N ALA A 9 26.28 4.57 -1.67
CA ALA A 9 25.39 3.58 -1.07
C ALA A 9 24.75 4.20 0.19
N LYS A 10 23.40 4.30 0.18
CA LYS A 10 22.68 4.81 1.35
C LYS A 10 22.87 3.84 2.52
N PRO A 11 23.17 4.33 3.73
CA PRO A 11 23.19 3.47 4.90
C PRO A 11 21.81 2.86 5.10
N ARG A 12 21.74 1.53 5.34
CA ARG A 12 20.48 0.87 5.65
C ARG A 12 19.94 1.38 6.97
N MET A 13 18.74 1.93 6.94
CA MET A 13 18.04 2.43 8.13
C MET A 13 17.22 1.30 8.77
N ASN A 14 16.98 1.39 10.09
CA ASN A 14 16.16 0.41 10.82
C ASN A 14 14.69 0.48 10.43
N VAL A 15 14.21 1.66 10.03
CA VAL A 15 12.83 1.87 9.58
C VAL A 15 12.72 1.55 8.10
N GLU A 16 11.84 0.61 7.75
CA GLU A 16 11.67 0.12 6.36
C GLU A 16 11.40 1.27 5.39
N SER A 17 10.47 2.15 5.72
CA SER A 17 10.10 3.26 4.84
C SER A 17 11.24 4.25 4.53
N PHE A 18 12.28 4.27 5.34
CA PHE A 18 13.47 5.11 5.09
C PHE A 18 14.43 4.48 4.07
N ASN A 19 14.25 3.18 3.77
CA ASN A 19 15.04 2.50 2.75
C ASN A 19 14.42 2.60 1.35
N LEU A 20 13.15 2.99 1.25
CA LEU A 20 12.49 3.27 -0.01
C LEU A 20 13.03 4.56 -0.63
N ASP A 21 13.41 4.53 -1.89
CA ASP A 21 13.71 5.77 -2.62
C ASP A 21 12.41 6.43 -3.09
N HIS A 22 12.01 7.46 -2.36
CA HIS A 22 10.77 8.20 -2.62
C HIS A 22 10.77 9.00 -3.95
N ARG A 23 11.90 9.09 -4.63
CA ARG A 23 12.00 9.68 -5.97
C ARG A 23 11.64 8.71 -7.09
N LEU A 24 11.73 7.40 -6.81
CA LEU A 24 11.54 6.33 -7.79
C LEU A 24 10.14 5.70 -7.75
N VAL A 25 9.30 6.09 -6.79
CA VAL A 25 7.92 5.61 -6.69
C VAL A 25 6.97 6.47 -7.51
N SER A 26 5.84 5.89 -7.93
CA SER A 26 4.76 6.58 -8.64
C SER A 26 3.45 6.41 -7.87
N ALA A 27 3.01 7.48 -7.21
CA ALA A 27 1.72 7.49 -6.53
C ALA A 27 0.56 7.75 -7.52
N PRO A 28 -0.66 7.25 -7.22
CA PRO A 28 -1.01 6.51 -6.01
C PRO A 28 -0.62 5.03 -6.07
N TYR A 29 -0.32 4.44 -4.91
CA TYR A 29 -0.04 3.01 -4.82
C TYR A 29 -0.44 2.39 -3.47
N VAL A 30 -0.54 1.06 -3.47
CA VAL A 30 -0.67 0.23 -2.27
C VAL A 30 0.41 -0.85 -2.32
N ARG A 31 1.30 -0.88 -1.33
CA ARG A 31 2.36 -1.89 -1.23
C ARG A 31 2.44 -2.49 0.17
N VAL A 32 2.98 -3.69 0.26
CA VAL A 32 3.44 -4.23 1.54
C VAL A 32 4.70 -3.47 1.94
N ALA A 33 4.63 -2.78 3.07
CA ALA A 33 5.78 -2.09 3.65
C ALA A 33 6.61 -3.01 4.53
N ASP A 34 5.93 -3.87 5.34
CA ASP A 34 6.61 -4.80 6.25
C ASP A 34 5.73 -6.02 6.53
N ARG A 35 6.36 -7.15 6.85
CA ARG A 35 5.72 -8.37 7.35
C ARG A 35 6.43 -8.85 8.59
N LYS A 36 5.67 -9.19 9.63
CA LYS A 36 6.21 -9.70 10.87
C LYS A 36 5.43 -10.92 11.34
N ARG A 37 6.09 -12.07 11.39
CA ARG A 37 5.51 -13.27 11.97
C ARG A 37 5.49 -13.17 13.49
N LEU A 38 4.35 -13.45 14.09
CA LEU A 38 4.14 -13.47 15.53
C LEU A 38 4.47 -14.85 16.12
N PRO A 39 4.79 -14.93 17.42
CA PRO A 39 5.10 -16.22 18.08
C PRO A 39 4.00 -17.26 17.97
N GLY A 40 2.72 -16.86 17.89
CA GLY A 40 1.56 -17.72 17.72
C GLY A 40 1.34 -18.28 16.31
N GLY A 41 2.17 -17.86 15.33
CA GLY A 41 2.07 -18.28 13.94
C GLY A 41 1.31 -17.28 13.05
N ASP A 42 0.59 -16.34 13.62
CA ASP A 42 -0.04 -15.26 12.88
C ASP A 42 0.99 -14.31 12.26
N GLU A 43 0.56 -13.57 11.25
CA GLU A 43 1.39 -12.59 10.58
C GLU A 43 0.79 -11.19 10.69
N LEU A 44 1.60 -10.21 11.08
CA LEU A 44 1.28 -8.80 10.91
C LEU A 44 1.77 -8.34 9.55
N VAL A 45 0.88 -7.70 8.79
CA VAL A 45 1.21 -7.12 7.49
C VAL A 45 0.96 -5.62 7.56
N LYS A 46 2.00 -4.83 7.29
CA LYS A 46 1.92 -3.37 7.22
C LYS A 46 1.86 -2.95 5.76
N TYR A 47 0.82 -2.22 5.41
CA TYR A 47 0.62 -1.63 4.09
C TYR A 47 0.98 -0.15 4.09
N ASP A 48 1.61 0.31 3.02
CA ASP A 48 1.79 1.72 2.65
C ASP A 48 0.71 2.05 1.60
N VAL A 49 -0.26 2.87 2.00
CA VAL A 49 -1.34 3.38 1.15
C VAL A 49 -1.00 4.81 0.79
N ARG A 50 -0.37 5.00 -0.36
CA ARG A 50 0.21 6.28 -0.77
C ARG A 50 -0.74 7.02 -1.69
N PHE A 51 -1.23 8.17 -1.25
CA PHE A 51 -2.19 9.00 -2.00
C PHE A 51 -1.52 9.94 -2.98
N THR A 52 -0.45 10.62 -2.54
CA THR A 52 0.17 11.69 -3.30
C THR A 52 1.64 11.41 -3.56
N GLN A 53 2.16 11.97 -4.65
CA GLN A 53 3.56 11.81 -5.03
C GLN A 53 4.48 12.42 -3.97
N PRO A 54 5.37 11.63 -3.36
CA PRO A 54 6.32 12.13 -2.37
C PRO A 54 7.14 13.31 -2.88
N ASN A 55 7.35 14.30 -2.01
CA ASN A 55 8.09 15.54 -2.28
C ASN A 55 7.50 16.45 -3.37
N GLN A 56 6.31 16.15 -3.90
CA GLN A 56 5.62 16.97 -4.92
C GLN A 56 4.26 17.45 -4.42
N ALA A 57 3.53 16.62 -3.68
CA ALA A 57 2.21 16.97 -3.15
C ALA A 57 1.96 16.30 -1.79
N HIS A 58 1.05 16.84 -1.02
CA HIS A 58 0.54 16.27 0.23
C HIS A 58 -0.96 16.54 0.37
N LEU A 59 -1.60 15.78 1.24
CA LEU A 59 -2.98 16.04 1.65
C LEU A 59 -3.00 17.09 2.76
N GLU A 60 -4.05 17.93 2.80
CA GLU A 60 -4.28 18.84 3.90
C GLU A 60 -4.72 18.08 5.16
N MET A 61 -4.31 18.55 6.35
CA MET A 61 -4.58 17.85 7.62
C MET A 61 -6.06 17.56 7.88
N PRO A 62 -7.05 18.45 7.58
CA PRO A 62 -8.45 18.12 7.75
C PRO A 62 -8.90 16.94 6.89
N ALA A 63 -8.35 16.77 5.67
CA ALA A 63 -8.62 15.62 4.82
C ALA A 63 -7.97 14.35 5.40
N VAL A 64 -6.70 14.43 5.80
CA VAL A 64 -5.95 13.32 6.43
C VAL A 64 -6.70 12.80 7.65
N HIS A 65 -7.05 13.67 8.58
CA HIS A 65 -7.75 13.32 9.82
C HIS A 65 -9.13 12.70 9.55
N SER A 66 -9.86 13.23 8.56
CA SER A 66 -11.16 12.67 8.18
C SER A 66 -11.04 11.31 7.50
N ILE A 67 -10.06 11.10 6.62
CA ILE A 67 -9.79 9.80 5.99
C ILE A 67 -9.40 8.77 7.05
N GLU A 68 -8.59 9.14 8.04
CA GLU A 68 -8.24 8.28 9.17
C GLU A 68 -9.49 7.78 9.90
N HIS A 69 -10.35 8.68 10.38
CA HIS A 69 -11.58 8.35 11.11
C HIS A 69 -12.53 7.50 10.26
N LEU A 70 -12.80 7.94 9.04
CA LEU A 70 -13.69 7.23 8.11
C LEU A 70 -13.18 5.83 7.80
N THR A 71 -11.89 5.69 7.48
CA THR A 71 -11.33 4.39 7.13
C THR A 71 -11.25 3.47 8.35
N ALA A 72 -10.84 3.99 9.50
CA ALA A 72 -10.78 3.21 10.73
C ALA A 72 -12.15 2.63 11.11
N GLU A 73 -13.22 3.40 11.00
CA GLU A 73 -14.57 2.94 11.31
C GLU A 73 -15.13 2.03 10.22
N LEU A 74 -15.16 2.50 8.96
CA LEU A 74 -15.86 1.81 7.88
C LEU A 74 -15.16 0.52 7.43
N MET A 75 -13.83 0.44 7.48
CA MET A 75 -13.11 -0.78 7.09
C MET A 75 -13.45 -1.97 7.99
N ARG A 76 -13.83 -1.72 9.24
CA ARG A 76 -14.27 -2.76 10.19
C ARG A 76 -15.60 -3.41 9.80
N ASN A 77 -16.37 -2.80 8.90
CA ASN A 77 -17.54 -3.45 8.29
C ASN A 77 -17.17 -4.51 7.26
N HIS A 78 -15.96 -4.45 6.69
CA HIS A 78 -15.48 -5.36 5.65
C HIS A 78 -14.49 -6.41 6.18
N THR A 79 -13.85 -6.18 7.33
CA THR A 79 -12.89 -7.11 7.91
C THR A 79 -12.68 -6.89 9.40
N ASN A 80 -12.48 -7.97 10.14
CA ASN A 80 -12.03 -7.95 11.54
C ASN A 80 -10.49 -8.03 11.67
N LYS A 81 -9.77 -8.00 10.54
CA LYS A 81 -8.31 -8.13 10.50
C LYS A 81 -7.57 -6.81 10.52
N LEU A 82 -8.27 -5.68 10.48
CA LEU A 82 -7.65 -4.36 10.64
C LEU A 82 -7.26 -4.15 12.11
N ILE A 83 -5.98 -3.91 12.34
CA ILE A 83 -5.45 -3.50 13.65
C ILE A 83 -5.47 -1.98 13.77
N ASP A 84 -4.90 -1.30 12.77
CA ASP A 84 -4.72 0.14 12.78
C ASP A 84 -4.70 0.72 11.35
N PHE A 85 -5.16 1.95 11.22
CA PHE A 85 -5.05 2.76 10.01
C PHE A 85 -4.67 4.18 10.43
N SER A 86 -3.42 4.55 10.21
CA SER A 86 -2.83 5.78 10.73
C SER A 86 -2.18 6.62 9.64
N PRO A 87 -2.25 7.95 9.73
CA PRO A 87 -1.61 8.82 8.75
C PRO A 87 -0.09 8.79 8.86
N MET A 88 0.57 9.02 7.75
CA MET A 88 2.00 9.31 7.72
C MET A 88 2.25 10.77 8.09
N GLY A 89 3.27 11.04 8.89
CA GLY A 89 3.63 12.42 9.27
C GLY A 89 3.98 13.34 8.11
N CYS A 90 4.32 12.78 6.94
CA CYS A 90 4.55 13.53 5.70
C CYS A 90 3.27 13.89 4.94
N GLN A 91 2.10 13.46 5.42
CA GLN A 91 0.78 13.75 4.83
C GLN A 91 0.60 13.22 3.39
N THR A 92 1.43 12.27 2.95
CA THR A 92 1.34 11.73 1.59
C THR A 92 0.56 10.43 1.49
N GLY A 93 0.10 9.88 2.62
CA GLY A 93 -0.64 8.63 2.70
C GLY A 93 -0.81 8.11 4.11
N PHE A 94 -1.12 6.83 4.21
CA PHE A 94 -1.46 6.15 5.46
C PHE A 94 -0.72 4.81 5.57
N TYR A 95 -0.54 4.35 6.79
CA TYR A 95 -0.22 2.97 7.07
C TYR A 95 -1.46 2.20 7.51
N ALA A 96 -1.67 1.01 6.96
CA ALA A 96 -2.62 0.05 7.48
C ALA A 96 -1.85 -1.13 8.09
N LEU A 97 -2.19 -1.50 9.32
CA LEU A 97 -1.64 -2.68 9.99
C LEU A 97 -2.74 -3.74 10.08
N THR A 98 -2.48 -4.93 9.55
CA THR A 98 -3.48 -5.99 9.44
C THR A 98 -2.95 -7.34 9.91
N LEU A 99 -3.88 -8.24 10.27
CA LEU A 99 -3.60 -9.64 10.57
C LEU A 99 -3.75 -10.48 9.30
N GLY A 100 -2.63 -10.92 8.71
CA GLY A 100 -2.57 -11.92 7.64
C GLY A 100 -3.44 -11.63 6.42
N LEU A 101 -3.69 -10.36 6.07
CA LEU A 101 -4.34 -10.02 4.80
C LEU A 101 -3.30 -10.04 3.68
N GLU A 102 -3.62 -10.75 2.60
CA GLU A 102 -2.82 -10.69 1.39
C GLU A 102 -3.11 -9.42 0.57
N PRO A 103 -2.16 -8.94 -0.25
CA PRO A 103 -2.28 -7.66 -0.96
C PRO A 103 -3.56 -7.53 -1.80
N SER A 104 -3.97 -8.57 -2.51
CA SER A 104 -5.19 -8.56 -3.32
C SER A 104 -6.45 -8.41 -2.46
N GLN A 105 -6.51 -9.11 -1.34
CA GLN A 105 -7.62 -9.03 -0.39
C GLN A 105 -7.66 -7.64 0.27
N PHE A 106 -6.50 -7.14 0.73
CA PHE A 106 -6.43 -5.80 1.31
C PHE A 106 -6.89 -4.72 0.33
N MET A 107 -6.44 -4.77 -0.93
CA MET A 107 -6.87 -3.81 -1.95
C MET A 107 -8.37 -3.87 -2.26
N GLN A 108 -8.99 -5.06 -2.22
CA GLN A 108 -10.45 -5.21 -2.39
C GLN A 108 -11.21 -4.60 -1.21
N ILE A 109 -10.76 -4.86 0.02
CA ILE A 109 -11.35 -4.30 1.24
C ILE A 109 -11.20 -2.77 1.24
N LEU A 110 -10.02 -2.27 0.91
CA LEU A 110 -9.74 -0.83 0.82
C LEU A 110 -10.64 -0.15 -0.21
N GLU A 111 -10.83 -0.76 -1.38
CA GLU A 111 -11.74 -0.25 -2.41
C GLU A 111 -13.19 -0.18 -1.91
N ALA A 112 -13.68 -1.24 -1.26
CA ALA A 112 -15.03 -1.26 -0.70
C ALA A 112 -15.18 -0.17 0.37
N THR A 113 -14.24 -0.07 1.31
CA THR A 113 -14.20 0.97 2.34
C THR A 113 -14.22 2.38 1.75
N PHE A 114 -13.42 2.61 0.72
CA PHE A 114 -13.34 3.93 0.08
C PHE A 114 -14.62 4.30 -0.69
N ARG A 115 -15.34 3.31 -1.22
CA ARG A 115 -16.69 3.53 -1.78
C ARG A 115 -17.70 3.92 -0.70
N ASP A 116 -17.61 3.32 0.50
CA ASP A 116 -18.44 3.71 1.64
C ASP A 116 -18.11 5.13 2.11
N ILE A 117 -16.84 5.55 2.08
CA ILE A 117 -16.45 6.94 2.38
C ILE A 117 -17.10 7.92 1.41
N LEU A 118 -17.20 7.60 0.12
CA LEU A 118 -17.88 8.47 -0.86
C LEU A 118 -19.39 8.61 -0.59
N ALA A 119 -19.99 7.62 0.06
CA ALA A 119 -21.39 7.62 0.44
C ALA A 119 -21.64 8.18 1.86
N ALA A 120 -20.59 8.45 2.64
CA ALA A 120 -20.73 8.95 4.00
C ALA A 120 -21.30 10.36 4.04
N GLU A 121 -22.17 10.62 4.99
CA GLU A 121 -22.80 11.94 5.21
C GLU A 121 -22.09 12.75 6.30
N GLN A 122 -21.25 12.10 7.12
CA GLN A 122 -20.50 12.73 8.20
C GLN A 122 -19.21 11.97 8.50
N VAL A 123 -18.27 12.65 9.14
CA VAL A 123 -17.07 12.01 9.67
C VAL A 123 -17.41 11.41 11.04
N PRO A 124 -17.22 10.10 11.27
CA PRO A 124 -17.51 9.48 12.55
C PRO A 124 -16.62 10.04 13.66
N ALA A 125 -17.16 10.17 14.85
CA ALA A 125 -16.45 10.62 16.06
C ALA A 125 -15.77 12.02 15.93
N ALA A 126 -16.19 12.87 14.98
CA ALA A 126 -15.66 14.22 14.79
C ALA A 126 -16.25 15.20 15.81
N ASN A 127 -15.99 14.97 17.10
CA ASN A 127 -16.50 15.78 18.22
C ASN A 127 -15.48 15.80 19.37
N GLU A 128 -15.68 16.70 20.34
CA GLU A 128 -14.77 16.93 21.45
C GLU A 128 -14.67 15.77 22.45
N VAL A 129 -15.66 14.85 22.46
CA VAL A 129 -15.71 13.72 23.38
C VAL A 129 -14.87 12.54 22.87
N GLN A 130 -14.91 12.30 21.56
CA GLN A 130 -14.33 11.09 20.95
C GLN A 130 -13.04 11.38 20.17
N CYS A 131 -12.73 12.63 19.88
CA CYS A 131 -11.56 13.05 19.10
C CYS A 131 -10.75 14.10 19.86
N GLY A 132 -9.42 14.01 19.79
CA GLY A 132 -8.52 14.96 20.41
C GLY A 132 -8.58 16.37 19.79
N TRP A 133 -9.08 16.48 18.55
CA TRP A 133 -9.34 17.76 17.87
C TRP A 133 -10.52 17.66 16.90
N GLY A 134 -11.71 17.55 17.45
CA GLY A 134 -12.95 17.33 16.71
C GLY A 134 -13.31 18.40 15.66
N ALA A 135 -12.73 19.58 15.75
CA ALA A 135 -12.94 20.65 14.77
C ALA A 135 -12.04 20.52 13.51
N ASN A 136 -11.04 19.64 13.51
CA ASN A 136 -10.06 19.52 12.42
C ASN A 136 -10.45 18.44 11.40
N HIS A 137 -11.66 18.52 10.86
CA HIS A 137 -12.19 17.58 9.88
C HIS A 137 -12.75 18.27 8.64
N SER A 138 -12.70 17.60 7.49
CA SER A 138 -13.36 17.98 6.25
C SER A 138 -13.80 16.72 5.50
N LEU A 139 -15.10 16.41 5.54
CA LEU A 139 -15.67 15.30 4.78
C LEU A 139 -15.49 15.50 3.28
N GLU A 140 -15.75 16.71 2.79
CA GLU A 140 -15.62 17.04 1.36
C GLU A 140 -14.19 16.80 0.85
N ALA A 141 -13.18 17.31 1.57
CA ALA A 141 -11.78 17.12 1.19
C ALA A 141 -11.35 15.63 1.27
N ALA A 142 -11.86 14.88 2.25
CA ALA A 142 -11.63 13.44 2.36
C ALA A 142 -12.24 12.68 1.18
N GLN A 143 -13.50 12.97 0.83
CA GLN A 143 -14.20 12.36 -0.30
C GLN A 143 -13.53 12.70 -1.62
N GLN A 144 -13.07 13.94 -1.81
CA GLN A 144 -12.33 14.34 -3.00
C GLN A 144 -11.02 13.54 -3.14
N ALA A 145 -10.21 13.45 -2.09
CA ALA A 145 -8.97 12.70 -2.11
C ALA A 145 -9.19 11.21 -2.36
N VAL A 146 -10.19 10.61 -1.71
CA VAL A 146 -10.56 9.20 -1.89
C VAL A 146 -11.08 8.94 -3.30
N SER A 147 -11.87 9.84 -3.87
CA SER A 147 -12.36 9.74 -5.26
C SER A 147 -11.19 9.72 -6.26
N GLN A 148 -10.22 10.62 -6.09
CA GLN A 148 -9.02 10.66 -6.92
C GLN A 148 -8.17 9.38 -6.80
N PHE A 149 -8.05 8.84 -5.59
CA PHE A 149 -7.33 7.60 -5.33
C PHE A 149 -8.04 6.40 -5.99
N LEU A 150 -9.36 6.27 -5.84
CA LEU A 150 -10.18 5.23 -6.46
C LEU A 150 -10.15 5.28 -7.98
N ALA A 151 -10.13 6.47 -8.59
CA ALA A 151 -10.04 6.62 -10.04
C ALA A 151 -8.81 5.95 -10.65
N GLN A 152 -7.76 5.75 -9.84
CA GLN A 152 -6.50 5.12 -10.25
C GLN A 152 -6.34 3.68 -9.73
N ARG A 153 -7.45 3.00 -9.42
CA ARG A 153 -7.47 1.63 -8.85
C ARG A 153 -6.61 0.63 -9.61
N ALA A 154 -6.58 0.75 -10.93
CA ALA A 154 -5.85 -0.18 -11.80
C ALA A 154 -4.33 -0.16 -11.59
N VAL A 155 -3.77 0.94 -11.09
CA VAL A 155 -2.32 1.11 -10.90
C VAL A 155 -1.86 0.97 -9.44
N TRP A 156 -2.75 0.69 -8.49
CA TRP A 156 -2.37 0.62 -7.07
C TRP A 156 -1.23 -0.37 -6.76
N GLY A 157 -1.08 -1.43 -7.54
CA GLY A 157 0.03 -2.38 -7.41
C GLY A 157 1.34 -1.94 -8.08
N GLN A 158 1.33 -0.86 -8.84
CA GLN A 158 2.50 -0.36 -9.59
C GLN A 158 3.25 0.68 -8.76
N VAL A 159 4.14 0.23 -7.91
CA VAL A 159 4.81 1.08 -6.91
C VAL A 159 5.93 1.93 -7.50
N MET A 160 6.74 1.33 -8.40
CA MET A 160 7.87 2.01 -8.98
C MET A 160 7.44 2.81 -10.21
N ALA A 161 7.96 4.03 -10.34
CA ALA A 161 7.83 4.77 -11.57
C ALA A 161 8.41 3.93 -12.73
N GLN A 162 7.66 3.78 -13.80
CA GLN A 162 8.21 3.16 -15.00
C GLN A 162 9.39 4.02 -15.45
N ALA A 163 10.58 3.44 -15.48
CA ALA A 163 11.73 4.11 -16.08
C ALA A 163 11.34 4.50 -17.52
N ALA A 164 11.41 5.79 -17.80
CA ALA A 164 11.20 6.24 -19.17
C ALA A 164 12.33 5.63 -20.02
N GLY A 165 12.05 4.47 -20.63
CA GLY A 165 12.92 3.87 -21.62
C GLY A 165 13.65 2.58 -21.25
N GLU A 166 12.98 1.57 -20.68
CA GLU A 166 13.44 0.18 -20.86
C GLU A 166 12.30 -0.85 -20.74
N PRO A 167 11.51 -1.07 -21.80
CA PRO A 167 10.62 -2.23 -21.87
C PRO A 167 11.38 -3.57 -22.01
N GLU A 168 12.67 -3.55 -22.32
CA GLU A 168 13.46 -4.75 -22.61
C GLU A 168 13.92 -5.53 -21.35
N VAL A 169 14.23 -4.87 -20.24
CA VAL A 169 14.76 -5.54 -19.05
C VAL A 169 13.66 -6.31 -18.31
N LEU A 170 12.47 -5.72 -18.16
CA LEU A 170 11.33 -6.41 -17.51
C LEU A 170 10.78 -7.56 -18.37
N ALA A 171 10.84 -7.43 -19.70
CA ALA A 171 10.49 -8.51 -20.63
C ALA A 171 11.51 -9.65 -20.56
N ALA A 172 12.80 -9.34 -20.42
CA ALA A 172 13.86 -10.34 -20.28
C ALA A 172 13.78 -11.11 -18.95
N GLU A 173 13.50 -10.43 -17.83
CA GLU A 173 13.29 -11.08 -16.52
C GLU A 173 12.04 -11.95 -16.50
N ALA A 174 10.93 -11.48 -17.09
CA ALA A 174 9.70 -12.25 -17.22
C ALA A 174 9.89 -13.48 -18.14
N GLN A 175 10.67 -13.36 -19.20
CA GLN A 175 10.99 -14.47 -20.08
C GLN A 175 11.90 -15.51 -19.39
N THR A 176 12.89 -15.07 -18.64
CA THR A 176 13.78 -15.96 -17.86
C THR A 176 12.99 -16.75 -16.82
N ALA A 177 12.08 -16.10 -16.08
CA ALA A 177 11.21 -16.78 -15.11
C ALA A 177 10.25 -17.78 -15.78
N ALA A 178 9.72 -17.46 -16.94
CA ALA A 178 8.87 -18.36 -17.72
C ALA A 178 9.63 -19.60 -18.24
N ASP A 179 10.88 -19.40 -18.66
CA ASP A 179 11.74 -20.48 -19.15
C ASP A 179 12.20 -21.40 -18.00
N GLU A 180 12.47 -20.86 -16.81
CA GLU A 180 12.75 -21.67 -15.61
C GLU A 180 11.57 -22.52 -15.17
N ILE A 181 10.35 -21.94 -15.17
CA ILE A 181 9.12 -22.69 -14.84
C ILE A 181 8.89 -23.81 -15.85
N LYS A 182 9.16 -23.56 -17.12
CA LYS A 182 9.02 -24.56 -18.19
C LYS A 182 10.04 -25.69 -18.08
N ALA A 183 11.26 -25.39 -17.68
CA ALA A 183 12.32 -26.38 -17.43
C ALA A 183 11.97 -27.29 -16.24
N LEU A 184 11.51 -26.73 -15.12
CA LEU A 184 11.07 -27.46 -13.94
C LEU A 184 9.84 -28.38 -14.25
N ALA A 185 8.92 -27.89 -15.08
CA ALA A 185 7.78 -28.71 -15.50
C ALA A 185 8.21 -29.88 -16.40
N ALA A 186 9.20 -29.71 -17.26
CA ALA A 186 9.75 -30.76 -18.10
C ALA A 186 10.51 -31.84 -17.28
N GLU A 187 11.28 -31.43 -16.27
CA GLU A 187 11.97 -32.34 -15.35
C GLU A 187 10.97 -33.17 -14.51
N ALA A 188 9.91 -32.55 -14.01
CA ALA A 188 8.85 -33.22 -13.26
C ALA A 188 8.11 -34.25 -14.13
N GLN A 189 7.93 -33.96 -15.42
CA GLN A 189 7.28 -34.86 -16.37
C GLN A 189 8.17 -36.04 -16.78
N ALA A 190 9.48 -35.83 -16.90
CA ALA A 190 10.47 -36.86 -17.16
C ALA A 190 10.59 -37.84 -15.97
N ALA A 191 10.59 -37.34 -14.74
CA ALA A 191 10.62 -38.16 -13.54
C ALA A 191 9.37 -39.03 -13.34
N ALA A 192 8.21 -38.62 -13.87
CA ALA A 192 6.96 -39.36 -13.80
C ALA A 192 6.86 -40.48 -14.84
N THR A 193 7.77 -40.58 -15.82
CA THR A 193 7.76 -41.58 -16.89
C THR A 193 8.81 -42.67 -16.74
N GLU A 194 9.64 -42.68 -15.67
CA GLU A 194 10.55 -43.81 -15.39
C GLU A 194 9.73 -45.03 -14.89
N PRO A 195 9.84 -46.17 -15.55
CA PRO A 195 9.13 -47.38 -15.09
C PRO A 195 9.81 -47.90 -13.82
N ALA A 196 9.01 -48.16 -12.79
CA ALA A 196 9.43 -48.86 -11.59
C ALA A 196 10.01 -50.22 -11.96
N ASN A 197 11.26 -50.41 -11.63
CA ASN A 197 11.99 -51.69 -11.82
C ASN A 197 11.85 -52.55 -10.56
#